data_347cfd9cf106f93c27acbcef27f704b7
#
_entry.id   347cfd9cf106f93c27acbcef27f704b7
#
_cell.length_a   1.000
_cell.length_b   1.000
_cell.length_c   1.000
_cell.angle_alpha   90.00
_cell.angle_beta   90.00
_cell.angle_gamma   90.00
#
_symmetry.space_group_name_H-M   'P 1'
#
loop_
_entity.id
_entity.type
_entity.pdbx_description
1 polymer ?
#
loop_
_entity_poly.entity_id
_entity_poly.type
_entity_poly.pdbx_seq_one_letter_code
_entity_poly.pdbx_strand_id
1 'polypeptide(L)'
;MINDERMVAFINSFDKGNTSFLNQIEKEARADAVPIIRTETQTLLRFLMAAHRPMEILEVGTAVGFSALLMQEYAPAGAHMTTIEKYEKRIPIARENFKRAGKE
;
A
#
# COMPACT_ATOMS: atom_id res chain seq x y z
N MET A 1 12.16 -13.83 17.69
CA MET A 1 11.35 -13.22 16.61
C MET A 1 10.16 -12.49 17.21
N ILE A 2 9.88 -11.31 16.74
CA ILE A 2 8.78 -10.52 17.29
C ILE A 2 7.42 -11.16 17.00
N ASN A 3 7.30 -11.82 15.85
CA ASN A 3 6.04 -12.44 15.43
C ASN A 3 6.16 -13.96 15.34
N ASP A 4 5.19 -14.66 15.92
CA ASP A 4 5.05 -16.09 15.75
C ASP A 4 4.43 -16.34 14.36
N GLU A 5 5.10 -17.16 13.54
CA GLU A 5 4.66 -17.43 12.16
C GLU A 5 3.26 -18.07 12.10
N ARG A 6 2.92 -18.90 13.07
CA ARG A 6 1.58 -19.51 13.11
C ARG A 6 0.51 -18.47 13.42
N MET A 7 0.82 -17.51 14.29
CA MET A 7 -0.09 -16.42 14.61
C MET A 7 -0.27 -15.51 13.40
N VAL A 8 0.79 -15.20 12.69
CA VAL A 8 0.73 -14.40 11.45
C VAL A 8 -0.12 -15.11 10.41
N ALA A 9 0.08 -16.41 10.21
CA ALA A 9 -0.71 -17.19 9.26
C ALA A 9 -2.20 -17.21 9.66
N PHE A 10 -2.49 -17.32 10.95
CA PHE A 10 -3.85 -17.30 11.46
C PHE A 10 -4.53 -15.95 11.17
N ILE A 11 -3.85 -14.85 11.49
CA ILE A 11 -4.36 -13.50 11.24
C ILE A 11 -4.60 -13.31 9.74
N ASN A 12 -3.63 -13.69 8.91
CA ASN A 12 -3.71 -13.50 7.47
C ASN A 12 -4.78 -14.39 6.82
N SER A 13 -5.20 -15.47 7.48
CA SER A 13 -6.27 -16.33 6.97
C SER A 13 -7.62 -15.59 6.88
N PHE A 14 -7.79 -14.47 7.59
CA PHE A 14 -8.99 -13.65 7.53
C PHE A 14 -8.89 -12.55 6.46
N ASP A 15 -7.76 -12.42 5.79
CA ASP A 15 -7.56 -11.38 4.79
C ASP A 15 -8.40 -11.66 3.54
N LYS A 16 -9.13 -10.63 3.09
CA LYS A 16 -9.97 -10.73 1.89
C LYS A 16 -9.20 -10.36 0.61
N GLY A 17 -7.92 -10.01 0.77
CA GLY A 17 -7.10 -9.61 -0.37
C GLY A 17 -7.36 -8.18 -0.81
N ASN A 18 -6.66 -7.79 -1.85
CA ASN A 18 -6.73 -6.47 -2.45
C ASN A 18 -7.43 -6.54 -3.81
N THR A 19 -7.58 -5.38 -4.45
CA THR A 19 -8.05 -5.32 -5.84
C THR A 19 -7.04 -6.02 -6.75
N SER A 20 -7.49 -6.42 -7.94
CA SER A 20 -6.59 -7.03 -8.94
C SER A 20 -5.43 -6.12 -9.30
N PHE A 21 -5.69 -4.81 -9.40
CA PHE A 21 -4.64 -3.83 -9.69
C PHE A 21 -3.59 -3.78 -8.58
N LEU A 22 -4.01 -3.69 -7.32
CA LEU A 22 -3.09 -3.69 -6.19
C LEU A 22 -2.29 -4.98 -6.10
N ASN A 23 -2.93 -6.12 -6.36
CA ASN A 23 -2.24 -7.40 -6.40
C ASN A 23 -1.16 -7.43 -7.48
N GLN A 24 -1.41 -6.82 -8.64
CA GLN A 24 -0.43 -6.73 -9.71
C GLN A 24 0.75 -5.85 -9.31
N ILE A 25 0.51 -4.69 -8.69
CA ILE A 25 1.58 -3.82 -8.19
C ILE A 25 2.43 -4.55 -7.15
N GLU A 26 1.80 -5.27 -6.24
CA GLU A 26 2.51 -6.06 -5.24
C GLU A 26 3.40 -7.12 -5.88
N LYS A 27 2.86 -7.84 -6.86
CA LYS A 27 3.60 -8.88 -7.59
C LYS A 27 4.81 -8.31 -8.30
N GLU A 28 4.66 -7.18 -8.97
CA GLU A 28 5.76 -6.51 -9.67
C GLU A 28 6.83 -6.04 -8.68
N ALA A 29 6.42 -5.47 -7.56
CA ALA A 29 7.36 -5.02 -6.52
C ALA A 29 8.17 -6.19 -5.95
N ARG A 30 7.52 -7.30 -5.67
CA ARG A 30 8.21 -8.50 -5.13
C ARG A 30 9.18 -9.07 -6.16
N ALA A 31 8.82 -9.07 -7.44
CA ALA A 31 9.69 -9.55 -8.51
C ALA A 31 10.96 -8.68 -8.61
N ASP A 32 10.85 -7.39 -8.35
CA ASP A 32 11.97 -6.45 -8.37
C ASP A 32 12.68 -6.32 -7.01
N ALA A 33 12.34 -7.19 -6.06
CA ALA A 33 12.89 -7.20 -4.70
C ALA A 33 12.70 -5.85 -3.97
N VAL A 34 11.61 -5.15 -4.26
CA VAL A 34 11.27 -3.91 -3.56
C VAL A 34 10.57 -4.26 -2.25
N PRO A 35 11.06 -3.75 -1.10
CA PRO A 35 10.37 -3.97 0.18
C PRO A 35 9.00 -3.30 0.16
N ILE A 36 7.96 -4.07 0.47
CA ILE A 36 6.62 -3.53 0.63
C ILE A 36 6.04 -4.02 1.96
N ILE A 37 5.01 -3.33 2.42
CA ILE A 37 4.37 -3.67 3.68
C ILE A 37 3.77 -5.07 3.64
N ARG A 38 3.82 -5.75 4.78
CA ARG A 38 3.31 -7.12 4.93
C ARG A 38 1.78 -7.12 4.92
N THR A 39 1.21 -8.29 4.68
CA THR A 39 -0.24 -8.47 4.59
C THR A 39 -0.96 -7.98 5.85
N GLU A 40 -0.43 -8.27 7.03
CA GLU A 40 -1.04 -7.82 8.29
C GLU A 40 -1.02 -6.30 8.45
N THR A 41 0.01 -5.61 7.94
CA THR A 41 0.07 -4.15 7.90
C THR A 41 -0.93 -3.60 6.88
N GLN A 42 -1.06 -4.25 5.74
CA GLN A 42 -2.05 -3.88 4.73
C GLN A 42 -3.47 -3.93 5.32
N THR A 43 -3.77 -4.98 6.05
CA THR A 43 -5.06 -5.16 6.73
C THR A 43 -5.32 -4.04 7.73
N LEU A 44 -4.30 -3.68 8.52
CA LEU A 44 -4.40 -2.57 9.48
C LEU A 44 -4.68 -1.25 8.77
N LEU A 45 -3.97 -0.96 7.68
CA LEU A 45 -4.18 0.27 6.92
C LEU A 45 -5.61 0.34 6.35
N ARG A 46 -6.12 -0.76 5.79
CA ARG A 46 -7.50 -0.79 5.31
C ARG A 46 -8.49 -0.46 6.43
N PHE A 47 -8.28 -1.06 7.59
CA PHE A 47 -9.11 -0.79 8.76
C PHE A 47 -9.06 0.68 9.18
N LEU A 48 -7.85 1.25 9.26
CA LEU A 48 -7.68 2.65 9.66
C LEU A 48 -8.34 3.61 8.66
N MET A 49 -8.22 3.35 7.36
CA MET A 49 -8.87 4.16 6.34
C MET A 49 -10.39 4.12 6.49
N ALA A 50 -10.94 2.93 6.75
CA ALA A 50 -12.39 2.77 6.94
C ALA A 50 -12.89 3.40 8.24
N ALA A 51 -12.11 3.31 9.32
CA ALA A 51 -12.50 3.79 10.64
C ALA A 51 -12.35 5.31 10.78
N HIS A 52 -11.21 5.85 10.35
CA HIS A 52 -10.89 7.27 10.50
C HIS A 52 -11.40 8.14 9.35
N ARG A 53 -11.54 7.56 8.16
CA ARG A 53 -11.95 8.27 6.95
C ARG A 53 -11.14 9.56 6.72
N PRO A 54 -9.80 9.47 6.64
CA PRO A 54 -8.97 10.66 6.51
C PRO A 54 -9.12 11.29 5.15
N MET A 55 -9.14 12.63 5.10
CA MET A 55 -9.20 13.39 3.85
C MET A 55 -7.82 13.88 3.42
N GLU A 56 -6.88 13.97 4.35
CA GLU A 56 -5.49 14.36 4.08
C GLU A 56 -4.57 13.31 4.67
N ILE A 57 -3.70 12.76 3.83
CA ILE A 57 -2.78 11.69 4.23
C ILE A 57 -1.36 12.08 3.82
N LEU A 58 -0.41 11.92 4.74
CA LEU A 58 1.00 12.10 4.47
C LEU A 58 1.72 10.78 4.68
N GLU A 59 2.48 10.35 3.67
CA GLU A 59 3.31 9.16 3.76
C GLU A 59 4.77 9.54 3.56
N VAL A 60 5.66 8.98 4.36
CA VAL A 60 7.11 9.09 4.16
C VAL A 60 7.63 7.72 3.74
N GLY A 61 8.20 7.67 2.54
CA GLY A 61 8.66 6.41 1.94
C GLY A 61 7.66 5.85 0.93
N THR A 62 7.61 6.44 -0.26
CA THR A 62 6.70 6.03 -1.34
C THR A 62 7.03 4.65 -1.89
N ALA A 63 8.32 4.32 -1.97
CA ALA A 63 8.82 3.16 -2.71
C ALA A 63 8.21 3.14 -4.12
N VAL A 64 7.48 2.08 -4.47
CA VAL A 64 6.83 1.98 -5.79
C VAL A 64 5.37 2.45 -5.79
N GLY A 65 4.89 3.01 -4.66
CA GLY A 65 3.55 3.57 -4.56
C GLY A 65 2.48 2.59 -4.08
N PHE A 66 2.85 1.38 -3.69
CA PHE A 66 1.87 0.36 -3.31
C PHE A 66 1.03 0.79 -2.09
N SER A 67 1.65 1.18 -0.98
CA SER A 67 0.92 1.57 0.22
C SER A 67 0.10 2.83 0.00
N ALA A 68 0.62 3.80 -0.77
CA ALA A 68 -0.13 5.00 -1.12
C ALA A 68 -1.40 4.64 -1.90
N LEU A 69 -1.28 3.77 -2.90
CA LEU A 69 -2.42 3.32 -3.70
C LEU A 69 -3.40 2.50 -2.87
N LEU A 70 -2.90 1.68 -1.96
CA LEU A 70 -3.74 0.93 -1.03
C LEU A 70 -4.59 1.88 -0.17
N MET A 71 -3.95 2.88 0.42
CA MET A 71 -4.66 3.85 1.26
C MET A 71 -5.67 4.67 0.45
N GLN A 72 -5.33 5.07 -0.76
CA GLN A 72 -6.24 5.79 -1.64
C GLN A 72 -7.47 4.95 -2.03
N GLU A 73 -7.29 3.66 -2.22
CA GLU A 73 -8.41 2.77 -2.57
C GLU A 73 -9.47 2.74 -1.47
N TYR A 74 -9.04 2.79 -0.21
CA TYR A 74 -9.94 2.65 0.93
C TYR A 74 -10.21 3.97 1.66
N ALA A 75 -9.60 5.06 1.25
CA ALA A 75 -9.88 6.39 1.79
C ALA A 75 -11.20 6.94 1.21
N PRO A 76 -11.80 7.95 1.86
CA PRO A 76 -12.99 8.58 1.31
C PRO A 76 -12.75 9.18 -0.08
N ALA A 77 -13.81 9.26 -0.88
CA ALA A 77 -13.75 9.95 -2.16
C ALA A 77 -13.29 11.41 -1.95
N GLY A 78 -12.36 11.87 -2.77
CA GLY A 78 -11.79 13.20 -2.64
C GLY A 78 -10.65 13.33 -1.65
N ALA A 79 -10.25 12.25 -0.99
CA ALA A 79 -9.08 12.26 -0.11
C ALA A 79 -7.82 12.61 -0.91
N HIS A 80 -6.96 13.40 -0.29
CA HIS A 80 -5.71 13.87 -0.89
C HIS A 80 -4.53 13.22 -0.18
N MET A 81 -3.59 12.69 -0.97
CA MET A 81 -2.40 12.06 -0.42
C MET A 81 -1.14 12.76 -0.89
N THR A 82 -0.22 13.00 0.04
CA THR A 82 1.13 13.44 -0.26
C THR A 82 2.09 12.35 0.18
N THR A 83 2.97 11.93 -0.71
CA THR A 83 3.95 10.89 -0.39
C THR A 83 5.35 11.35 -0.81
N ILE A 84 6.34 11.01 -0.01
CA ILE A 84 7.71 11.50 -0.15
C ILE A 84 8.65 10.31 -0.35
N GLU A 85 9.46 10.37 -1.42
CA GLU A 85 10.47 9.35 -1.71
C GLU A 85 11.82 10.01 -1.98
N LYS A 86 12.84 9.53 -1.27
CA LYS A 86 14.21 10.01 -1.42
C LYS A 86 14.99 9.24 -2.50
N TYR A 87 14.68 7.96 -2.69
CA TYR A 87 15.43 7.08 -3.59
C TYR A 87 15.01 7.30 -5.04
N GLU A 88 15.85 8.01 -5.77
CA GLU A 88 15.52 8.48 -7.12
C GLU A 88 15.17 7.37 -8.11
N LYS A 89 15.74 6.18 -7.94
CA LYS A 89 15.46 5.05 -8.85
C LYS A 89 14.01 4.55 -8.75
N ARG A 90 13.33 4.78 -7.63
CA ARG A 90 11.96 4.33 -7.41
C ARG A 90 10.92 5.37 -7.81
N ILE A 91 11.29 6.63 -7.89
CA ILE A 91 10.36 7.70 -8.22
C ILE A 91 9.66 7.49 -9.56
N PRO A 92 10.36 7.16 -10.66
CA PRO A 92 9.69 6.92 -11.94
C PRO A 92 8.71 5.74 -11.87
N ILE A 93 9.05 4.70 -11.13
CA ILE A 93 8.20 3.52 -10.98
C ILE A 93 6.92 3.89 -10.23
N ALA A 94 7.04 4.65 -9.13
CA ALA A 94 5.90 5.12 -8.38
C ALA A 94 4.99 6.01 -9.23
N ARG A 95 5.58 6.94 -9.98
CA ARG A 95 4.82 7.83 -10.87
C ARG A 95 4.05 7.04 -11.93
N GLU A 96 4.69 6.03 -12.52
CA GLU A 96 4.03 5.18 -13.50
C GLU A 96 2.86 4.41 -12.87
N ASN A 97 3.04 3.90 -11.67
CA ASN A 97 1.98 3.19 -10.96
C ASN A 97 0.81 4.12 -10.62
N PHE A 98 1.08 5.35 -10.21
CA PHE A 98 0.02 6.34 -9.97
C PHE A 98 -0.72 6.68 -11.26
N LYS A 99 0.00 6.81 -12.36
CA LYS A 99 -0.60 7.05 -13.68
C LYS A 99 -1.51 5.90 -14.09
N ARG A 100 -1.04 4.66 -13.95
CA ARG A 100 -1.83 3.45 -14.24
C ARG A 100 -3.13 3.41 -13.43
N ALA A 101 -3.08 3.92 -12.21
CA ALA A 101 -4.24 3.98 -11.32
C ALA A 101 -5.14 5.20 -11.58
N GLY A 102 -4.71 6.13 -12.43
CA GLY A 102 -5.42 7.39 -12.63
C GLY A 102 -5.33 8.31 -11.41
N LYS A 103 -4.23 8.23 -10.66
CA LYS A 103 -4.04 8.97 -9.40
C LYS A 103 -2.83 9.89 -9.44
N GLU A 104 -2.52 10.47 -10.56
CA GLU A 104 -1.40 11.41 -10.68
C GLU A 104 -1.55 12.64 -9.78
#